data_da1ec8c7b8e0a3478b7b07852b0a203c
#
_entry.id   da1ec8c7b8e0a3478b7b07852b0a203c
#
_cell.length_a   1.000
_cell.length_b   1.000
_cell.length_c   1.000
_cell.angle_alpha   90.00
_cell.angle_beta   90.00
_cell.angle_gamma   90.00
#
_symmetry.space_group_name_H-M   'P 1'
#
loop_
_entity.id
_entity.type
_entity.pdbx_description
1 polymer ?
#
loop_
_entity_poly.entity_id
_entity_poly.type
_entity_poly.pdbx_seq_one_letter_code
_entity_poly.pdbx_strand_id
1 'polypeptide(L)'
;APDALQGGDLGWRSADRLPSLFIDAIRDVKTGDITGIVRSPNGFHILKVLGRRSAIDAKLASGPVQQTHARHILLRVSDLTPQPEVVRRLKEFKGRIEAGQVEFGTLARLHSVDPSGSRGGDLGWLYPGDTVPEFEKAMDALKINEISEPVRSPFGWHLIQVLERRTEQGSGDRARMSARLALRERRADEAYQDWLRQLRDKTYVELRIDERG
;
A
#
# COMPACT_ATOMS: atom_id res chain seq x y z
N ALA A 1 28.54 -8.22 3.85
CA ALA A 1 27.35 -8.88 3.27
C ALA A 1 26.71 -7.92 2.27
N PRO A 2 26.13 -8.37 1.17
CA PRO A 2 25.48 -7.50 0.18
C PRO A 2 24.37 -6.63 0.79
N ASP A 3 23.74 -7.09 1.85
CA ASP A 3 22.63 -6.44 2.52
C ASP A 3 23.06 -5.42 3.61
N ALA A 4 24.36 -5.16 3.76
CA ALA A 4 24.88 -4.25 4.78
C ALA A 4 24.36 -2.81 4.62
N LEU A 5 24.16 -2.35 3.38
CA LEU A 5 23.62 -1.02 3.06
C LEU A 5 22.13 -0.86 3.43
N GLN A 6 21.43 -1.97 3.61
CA GLN A 6 20.02 -2.02 4.05
C GLN A 6 19.90 -2.40 5.53
N GLY A 7 20.96 -2.20 6.32
CA GLY A 7 20.98 -2.59 7.73
C GLY A 7 20.90 -4.10 7.95
N GLY A 8 21.19 -4.91 6.92
CA GLY A 8 21.15 -6.37 6.98
C GLY A 8 19.72 -6.96 6.94
N ASP A 9 18.70 -6.16 6.58
CA ASP A 9 17.32 -6.67 6.47
C ASP A 9 17.21 -7.64 5.28
N LEU A 10 16.82 -8.87 5.59
CA LEU A 10 16.61 -9.93 4.60
C LEU A 10 15.15 -9.94 4.07
N GLY A 11 14.29 -9.09 4.61
CA GLY A 11 12.87 -9.11 4.33
C GLY A 11 12.19 -10.43 4.77
N TRP A 12 10.95 -10.61 4.34
CA TRP A 12 10.23 -11.87 4.60
C TRP A 12 10.79 -13.01 3.75
N ARG A 13 11.28 -14.06 4.41
CA ARG A 13 11.79 -15.28 3.77
C ARG A 13 11.01 -16.48 4.24
N SER A 14 10.68 -17.39 3.33
CA SER A 14 10.17 -18.71 3.68
C SER A 14 11.33 -19.60 4.14
N ALA A 15 11.03 -20.56 5.01
CA ALA A 15 12.05 -21.44 5.58
C ALA A 15 12.85 -22.20 4.52
N ASP A 16 12.20 -22.63 3.43
CA ASP A 16 12.84 -23.30 2.28
C ASP A 16 13.85 -22.43 1.51
N ARG A 17 13.85 -21.13 1.73
CA ARG A 17 14.75 -20.15 1.09
C ARG A 17 15.86 -19.63 2.01
N LEU A 18 15.90 -20.10 3.23
CA LEU A 18 16.97 -19.80 4.19
C LEU A 18 17.91 -20.98 4.28
N PRO A 19 19.24 -20.78 4.47
CA PRO A 19 20.15 -21.83 4.82
C PRO A 19 19.64 -22.59 6.06
N SER A 20 19.74 -23.92 6.06
CA SER A 20 19.30 -24.76 7.18
C SER A 20 19.88 -24.32 8.53
N LEU A 21 21.15 -23.92 8.51
CA LEU A 21 21.87 -23.37 9.66
C LEU A 21 21.16 -22.13 10.27
N PHE A 22 20.59 -21.26 9.43
CA PHE A 22 19.85 -20.09 9.91
C PHE A 22 18.48 -20.49 10.46
N ILE A 23 17.81 -21.45 9.82
CA ILE A 23 16.52 -21.99 10.29
C ILE A 23 16.68 -22.58 11.69
N ASP A 24 17.71 -23.40 11.88
CA ASP A 24 17.98 -24.02 13.18
C ASP A 24 18.31 -22.97 14.25
N ALA A 25 19.11 -21.98 13.90
CA ALA A 25 19.51 -20.91 14.83
C ALA A 25 18.35 -20.02 15.27
N ILE A 26 17.36 -19.77 14.38
CA ILE A 26 16.20 -18.90 14.71
C ILE A 26 14.99 -19.67 15.24
N ARG A 27 15.01 -21.00 15.26
CA ARG A 27 13.84 -21.85 15.60
C ARG A 27 13.18 -21.43 16.90
N ASP A 28 13.97 -21.30 17.96
CA ASP A 28 13.50 -21.01 19.32
C ASP A 28 13.64 -19.55 19.74
N VAL A 29 14.13 -18.68 18.84
CA VAL A 29 14.32 -17.25 19.09
C VAL A 29 12.99 -16.53 18.95
N LYS A 30 12.59 -15.72 19.94
CA LYS A 30 11.35 -14.95 19.90
C LYS A 30 11.46 -13.77 18.92
N THR A 31 10.31 -13.30 18.44
CA THR A 31 10.24 -12.06 17.66
C THR A 31 10.77 -10.88 18.50
N GLY A 32 11.71 -10.14 17.93
CA GLY A 32 12.45 -9.05 18.56
C GLY A 32 13.81 -9.46 19.10
N ASP A 33 14.05 -10.73 19.36
CA ASP A 33 15.29 -11.25 19.93
C ASP A 33 16.36 -11.53 18.86
N ILE A 34 17.60 -11.68 19.33
CA ILE A 34 18.81 -11.90 18.52
C ILE A 34 19.36 -13.30 18.81
N THR A 35 19.85 -13.99 17.78
CA THR A 35 20.55 -15.27 17.96
C THR A 35 21.92 -15.08 18.58
N GLY A 36 22.50 -16.17 19.10
CA GLY A 36 23.94 -16.27 19.28
C GLY A 36 24.68 -16.17 17.94
N ILE A 37 26.01 -16.21 18.00
CA ILE A 37 26.87 -16.19 16.81
C ILE A 37 26.70 -17.50 16.04
N VAL A 38 26.27 -17.40 14.78
CA VAL A 38 26.10 -18.53 13.85
C VAL A 38 27.30 -18.58 12.90
N ARG A 39 28.01 -19.70 12.88
CA ARG A 39 29.18 -19.87 11.99
C ARG A 39 28.76 -20.58 10.70
N SER A 40 29.05 -19.97 9.56
CA SER A 40 28.86 -20.57 8.24
C SER A 40 30.17 -20.61 7.44
N PRO A 41 30.24 -21.28 6.29
CA PRO A 41 31.39 -21.22 5.39
C PRO A 41 31.74 -19.79 4.93
N ASN A 42 30.75 -18.91 4.93
CA ASN A 42 30.90 -17.51 4.50
C ASN A 42 31.25 -16.54 5.66
N GLY A 43 31.41 -17.08 6.89
CA GLY A 43 31.78 -16.27 8.06
C GLY A 43 30.83 -16.41 9.24
N PHE A 44 30.85 -15.41 10.12
CA PHE A 44 30.03 -15.37 11.32
C PHE A 44 28.81 -14.46 11.11
N HIS A 45 27.67 -14.90 11.59
CA HIS A 45 26.40 -14.21 11.45
C HIS A 45 25.73 -14.03 12.81
N ILE A 46 25.03 -12.91 12.96
CA ILE A 46 24.09 -12.65 14.04
C ILE A 46 22.75 -12.35 13.38
N LEU A 47 21.70 -13.08 13.79
CA LEU A 47 20.37 -12.94 13.20
C LEU A 47 19.40 -12.33 14.20
N LYS A 48 18.60 -11.37 13.77
CA LYS A 48 17.48 -10.83 14.54
C LYS A 48 16.17 -11.25 13.89
N VAL A 49 15.27 -11.82 14.69
CA VAL A 49 13.93 -12.20 14.20
C VAL A 49 13.01 -10.98 14.33
N LEU A 50 12.73 -10.31 13.21
CA LEU A 50 11.84 -9.14 13.20
C LEU A 50 10.36 -9.54 13.22
N GLY A 51 10.02 -10.72 12.71
CA GLY A 51 8.66 -11.24 12.71
C GLY A 51 8.60 -12.71 12.27
N ARG A 52 7.49 -13.36 12.56
CA ARG A 52 7.17 -14.71 12.08
C ARG A 52 5.78 -14.70 11.47
N ARG A 53 5.63 -15.33 10.32
CA ARG A 53 4.32 -15.59 9.70
C ARG A 53 4.16 -17.09 9.57
N SER A 54 3.06 -17.63 10.08
CA SER A 54 2.76 -19.04 9.88
C SER A 54 2.13 -19.26 8.51
N ALA A 55 2.22 -20.49 7.99
CA ALA A 55 1.46 -20.89 6.80
C ALA A 55 -0.06 -20.78 7.04
N ILE A 56 -0.47 -20.79 8.31
CA ILE A 56 -1.85 -20.55 8.74
C ILE A 56 -2.23 -19.10 8.53
N ASP A 57 -1.33 -18.13 8.81
CA ASP A 57 -1.58 -16.71 8.54
C ASP A 57 -1.71 -16.42 7.04
N ALA A 58 -0.93 -17.13 6.21
CA ALA A 58 -1.08 -17.09 4.76
C ALA A 58 -2.40 -17.71 4.27
N LYS A 59 -2.91 -18.70 4.99
CA LYS A 59 -4.20 -19.37 4.70
C LYS A 59 -5.39 -18.55 5.24
N LEU A 60 -5.20 -17.82 6.35
CA LEU A 60 -6.16 -16.81 6.85
C LEU A 60 -6.21 -15.56 5.95
N ALA A 61 -5.09 -15.21 5.32
CA ALA A 61 -5.07 -14.19 4.26
C ALA A 61 -5.80 -14.64 2.97
N SER A 62 -6.11 -15.92 2.83
CA SER A 62 -6.98 -16.48 1.78
C SER A 62 -8.43 -16.69 2.26
N GLY A 63 -8.77 -16.20 3.46
CA GLY A 63 -10.13 -16.20 4.00
C GLY A 63 -11.10 -15.29 3.23
N PRO A 64 -12.38 -15.30 3.61
CA PRO A 64 -13.37 -14.43 2.99
C PRO A 64 -12.95 -12.97 3.14
N VAL A 65 -12.78 -12.28 2.02
CA VAL A 65 -12.38 -10.87 1.97
C VAL A 65 -13.62 -10.04 1.69
N GLN A 66 -13.86 -9.05 2.53
CA GLN A 66 -14.92 -8.07 2.28
C GLN A 66 -14.46 -7.14 1.15
N GLN A 67 -15.30 -7.03 0.13
CA GLN A 67 -15.17 -6.04 -0.93
C GLN A 67 -16.21 -4.95 -0.74
N THR A 68 -15.84 -3.72 -1.06
CA THR A 68 -16.74 -2.57 -1.02
C THR A 68 -16.83 -1.96 -2.41
N HIS A 69 -18.05 -1.85 -2.95
CA HIS A 69 -18.31 -1.07 -4.14
C HIS A 69 -18.54 0.37 -3.72
N ALA A 70 -17.69 1.26 -4.18
CA ALA A 70 -17.75 2.66 -3.80
C ALA A 70 -17.62 3.59 -5.01
N ARG A 71 -18.09 4.83 -4.83
CA ARG A 71 -17.87 5.93 -5.76
C ARG A 71 -17.38 7.16 -5.02
N HIS A 72 -16.66 8.05 -5.71
CA HIS A 72 -16.14 9.25 -5.10
C HIS A 72 -16.17 10.47 -6.00
N ILE A 73 -16.05 11.64 -5.39
CA ILE A 73 -15.76 12.92 -6.04
C ILE A 73 -14.43 13.42 -5.47
N LEU A 74 -13.46 13.69 -6.32
CA LEU A 74 -12.16 14.24 -5.94
C LEU A 74 -12.08 15.71 -6.36
N LEU A 75 -11.78 16.58 -5.42
CA LEU A 75 -11.41 17.98 -5.67
C LEU A 75 -9.98 18.24 -5.20
N ARG A 76 -9.24 19.01 -5.97
CA ARG A 76 -7.88 19.45 -5.62
C ARG A 76 -7.87 20.88 -5.10
N VAL A 77 -6.99 21.13 -4.15
CA VAL A 77 -6.66 22.48 -3.71
C VAL A 77 -5.75 23.11 -4.75
N SER A 78 -5.99 24.38 -5.07
CA SER A 78 -5.17 25.21 -5.95
C SER A 78 -5.15 26.63 -5.43
N ASP A 79 -4.33 27.49 -6.02
CA ASP A 79 -4.27 28.92 -5.68
C ASP A 79 -5.62 29.61 -5.86
N LEU A 80 -6.41 29.16 -6.84
CA LEU A 80 -7.74 29.68 -7.14
C LEU A 80 -8.85 29.06 -6.29
N THR A 81 -8.58 27.89 -5.68
CA THR A 81 -9.57 27.15 -4.89
C THR A 81 -8.88 26.65 -3.61
N PRO A 82 -8.80 27.50 -2.58
CA PRO A 82 -8.15 27.17 -1.33
C PRO A 82 -8.90 26.07 -0.57
N GLN A 83 -8.21 25.40 0.33
CA GLN A 83 -8.76 24.26 1.09
C GLN A 83 -10.13 24.51 1.73
N PRO A 84 -10.39 25.65 2.41
CA PRO A 84 -11.72 25.89 3.01
C PRO A 84 -12.84 25.90 1.98
N GLU A 85 -12.58 26.40 0.79
CA GLU A 85 -13.54 26.44 -0.31
C GLU A 85 -13.81 25.03 -0.86
N VAL A 86 -12.77 24.20 -1.03
CA VAL A 86 -12.91 22.82 -1.46
C VAL A 86 -13.80 22.05 -0.48
N VAL A 87 -13.51 22.16 0.82
CA VAL A 87 -14.28 21.49 1.88
C VAL A 87 -15.73 21.99 1.90
N ARG A 88 -15.94 23.30 1.78
CA ARG A 88 -17.29 23.91 1.71
C ARG A 88 -18.08 23.33 0.54
N ARG A 89 -17.49 23.26 -0.66
CA ARG A 89 -18.14 22.72 -1.87
C ARG A 89 -18.51 21.25 -1.72
N LEU A 90 -17.62 20.43 -1.14
CA LEU A 90 -17.93 19.02 -0.91
C LEU A 90 -19.05 18.83 0.10
N LYS A 91 -19.11 19.66 1.15
CA LYS A 91 -20.25 19.66 2.11
C LYS A 91 -21.55 20.08 1.44
N GLU A 92 -21.51 21.08 0.58
CA GLU A 92 -22.65 21.51 -0.23
C GLU A 92 -23.13 20.37 -1.15
N PHE A 93 -22.20 19.69 -1.84
CA PHE A 93 -22.52 18.52 -2.68
C PHE A 93 -23.22 17.44 -1.86
N LYS A 94 -22.65 17.10 -0.70
CA LYS A 94 -23.25 16.13 0.23
C LYS A 94 -24.70 16.52 0.57
N GLY A 95 -24.92 17.74 1.03
CA GLY A 95 -26.26 18.21 1.40
C GLY A 95 -27.26 18.17 0.25
N ARG A 96 -26.85 18.54 -0.96
CA ARG A 96 -27.71 18.48 -2.16
C ARG A 96 -28.05 17.06 -2.57
N ILE A 97 -27.10 16.13 -2.42
CA ILE A 97 -27.35 14.72 -2.72
C ILE A 97 -28.30 14.11 -1.68
N GLU A 98 -28.03 14.35 -0.40
CA GLU A 98 -28.89 13.86 0.69
C GLU A 98 -30.30 14.42 0.64
N ALA A 99 -30.47 15.65 0.16
CA ALA A 99 -31.78 16.27 -0.09
C ALA A 99 -32.48 15.78 -1.38
N GLY A 100 -31.85 14.88 -2.14
CA GLY A 100 -32.36 14.36 -3.40
C GLY A 100 -32.42 15.38 -4.54
N GLN A 101 -31.75 16.54 -4.42
CA GLN A 101 -31.78 17.61 -5.43
C GLN A 101 -30.90 17.31 -6.64
N VAL A 102 -29.89 16.46 -6.47
CA VAL A 102 -28.95 16.08 -7.53
C VAL A 102 -28.37 14.69 -7.25
N GLU A 103 -28.11 13.95 -8.30
CA GLU A 103 -27.47 12.65 -8.17
C GLU A 103 -25.95 12.77 -7.99
N PHE A 104 -25.37 11.90 -7.14
CA PHE A 104 -23.92 11.83 -6.91
C PHE A 104 -23.13 11.74 -8.21
N GLY A 105 -23.55 10.84 -9.12
CA GLY A 105 -22.88 10.63 -10.40
C GLY A 105 -22.85 11.87 -11.29
N THR A 106 -23.87 12.72 -11.21
CA THR A 106 -23.92 13.98 -11.95
C THR A 106 -22.88 14.96 -11.44
N LEU A 107 -22.79 15.14 -10.12
CA LEU A 107 -21.77 16.00 -9.53
C LEU A 107 -20.35 15.45 -9.77
N ALA A 108 -20.17 14.13 -9.73
CA ALA A 108 -18.89 13.51 -10.06
C ALA A 108 -18.46 13.81 -11.49
N ARG A 109 -19.35 13.67 -12.48
CA ARG A 109 -19.05 13.98 -13.89
C ARG A 109 -18.70 15.44 -14.11
N LEU A 110 -19.35 16.36 -13.39
CA LEU A 110 -19.15 17.79 -13.57
C LEU A 110 -17.94 18.34 -12.84
N HIS A 111 -17.57 17.77 -11.71
CA HIS A 111 -16.64 18.41 -10.79
C HIS A 111 -15.44 17.56 -10.39
N SER A 112 -15.54 16.22 -10.48
CA SER A 112 -14.42 15.37 -10.06
C SER A 112 -13.25 15.50 -11.02
N VAL A 113 -12.06 15.70 -10.45
CA VAL A 113 -10.79 15.69 -11.22
C VAL A 113 -10.19 14.29 -11.35
N ASP A 114 -10.84 13.30 -10.78
CA ASP A 114 -10.46 11.89 -10.93
C ASP A 114 -10.98 11.31 -12.25
N PRO A 115 -10.22 10.43 -12.93
CA PRO A 115 -10.67 9.76 -14.16
C PRO A 115 -12.01 9.02 -14.03
N SER A 116 -12.33 8.51 -12.83
CA SER A 116 -13.63 7.89 -12.55
C SER A 116 -14.81 8.85 -12.65
N GLY A 117 -14.55 10.18 -12.59
CA GLY A 117 -15.58 11.21 -12.71
C GLY A 117 -16.45 11.03 -13.94
N SER A 118 -15.88 10.66 -15.10
CA SER A 118 -16.60 10.38 -16.34
C SER A 118 -17.63 9.24 -16.20
N ARG A 119 -17.39 8.31 -15.27
CA ARG A 119 -18.28 7.19 -14.93
C ARG A 119 -19.13 7.48 -13.68
N GLY A 120 -19.32 8.76 -13.33
CA GLY A 120 -20.07 9.15 -12.13
C GLY A 120 -19.33 8.92 -10.82
N GLY A 121 -18.00 8.85 -10.86
CA GLY A 121 -17.14 8.61 -9.73
C GLY A 121 -16.98 7.14 -9.34
N ASP A 122 -17.53 6.22 -10.12
CA ASP A 122 -17.54 4.79 -9.80
C ASP A 122 -16.12 4.19 -9.86
N LEU A 123 -15.69 3.60 -8.74
CA LEU A 123 -14.41 2.92 -8.58
C LEU A 123 -14.53 1.39 -8.74
N GLY A 124 -15.75 0.87 -8.86
CA GLY A 124 -15.99 -0.57 -8.86
C GLY A 124 -15.78 -1.20 -7.49
N TRP A 125 -15.52 -2.51 -7.49
CA TRP A 125 -15.27 -3.29 -6.29
C TRP A 125 -13.83 -3.11 -5.81
N LEU A 126 -13.72 -2.56 -4.62
CA LEU A 126 -12.45 -2.30 -3.94
C LEU A 126 -12.19 -3.38 -2.89
N TYR A 127 -10.97 -3.79 -2.79
CA TYR A 127 -10.49 -4.70 -1.75
C TYR A 127 -9.71 -3.91 -0.68
N PRO A 128 -9.54 -4.47 0.52
CA PRO A 128 -8.62 -3.91 1.50
C PRO A 128 -7.23 -3.68 0.91
N GLY A 129 -6.72 -2.46 1.07
CA GLY A 129 -5.42 -2.04 0.54
C GLY A 129 -5.40 -1.53 -0.91
N ASP A 130 -6.54 -1.47 -1.61
CA ASP A 130 -6.61 -0.92 -2.97
C ASP A 130 -6.59 0.62 -2.98
N THR A 131 -6.87 1.24 -1.84
CA THR A 131 -6.92 2.70 -1.69
C THR A 131 -5.94 3.20 -0.64
N VAL A 132 -5.72 4.52 -0.61
CA VAL A 132 -4.89 5.13 0.44
C VAL A 132 -5.56 5.00 1.82
N PRO A 133 -4.77 4.90 2.91
CA PRO A 133 -5.31 4.57 4.24
C PRO A 133 -6.41 5.51 4.73
N GLU A 134 -6.32 6.80 4.42
CA GLU A 134 -7.32 7.80 4.82
C GLU A 134 -8.66 7.58 4.13
N PHE A 135 -8.62 7.21 2.84
CA PHE A 135 -9.80 6.89 2.06
C PHE A 135 -10.42 5.58 2.54
N GLU A 136 -9.61 4.54 2.72
CA GLU A 136 -10.05 3.22 3.19
C GLU A 136 -10.72 3.30 4.56
N LYS A 137 -10.09 3.97 5.51
CA LYS A 137 -10.64 4.18 6.86
C LYS A 137 -12.00 4.89 6.83
N ALA A 138 -12.13 5.91 5.98
CA ALA A 138 -13.41 6.61 5.85
C ALA A 138 -14.47 5.74 5.19
N MET A 139 -14.12 5.03 4.11
CA MET A 139 -15.00 4.11 3.40
C MET A 139 -15.50 2.98 4.33
N ASP A 140 -14.62 2.40 5.14
CA ASP A 140 -14.97 1.30 6.05
C ASP A 140 -15.95 1.72 7.15
N ALA A 141 -15.86 2.97 7.60
CA ALA A 141 -16.74 3.54 8.61
C ALA A 141 -18.18 3.82 8.11
N LEU A 142 -18.37 3.93 6.78
CA LEU A 142 -19.68 4.26 6.18
C LEU A 142 -20.61 3.04 6.14
N LYS A 143 -21.89 3.28 6.24
CA LYS A 143 -22.94 2.31 5.90
C LYS A 143 -23.20 2.28 4.39
N ILE A 144 -23.91 1.26 3.92
CA ILE A 144 -24.36 1.20 2.52
C ILE A 144 -25.25 2.41 2.24
N ASN A 145 -25.03 3.06 1.10
CA ASN A 145 -25.63 4.32 0.63
C ASN A 145 -25.25 5.58 1.42
N GLU A 146 -24.47 5.48 2.47
CA GLU A 146 -23.99 6.63 3.23
C GLU A 146 -22.89 7.39 2.49
N ILE A 147 -22.88 8.72 2.66
CA ILE A 147 -21.89 9.63 2.08
C ILE A 147 -20.99 10.15 3.21
N SER A 148 -19.67 10.11 2.98
CA SER A 148 -18.68 10.57 3.96
C SER A 148 -18.78 12.08 4.22
N GLU A 149 -18.16 12.54 5.29
CA GLU A 149 -17.63 13.91 5.34
C GLU A 149 -16.48 14.06 4.35
N PRO A 150 -16.08 15.31 3.99
CA PRO A 150 -14.89 15.53 3.16
C PRO A 150 -13.65 14.90 3.77
N VAL A 151 -13.02 13.97 3.05
CA VAL A 151 -11.85 13.21 3.47
C VAL A 151 -10.60 13.73 2.75
N ARG A 152 -9.55 14.07 3.49
CA ARG A 152 -8.28 14.51 2.93
C ARG A 152 -7.39 13.30 2.60
N SER A 153 -6.73 13.36 1.45
CA SER A 153 -5.70 12.41 1.03
C SER A 153 -4.52 13.14 0.37
N PRO A 154 -3.44 12.46 0.02
CA PRO A 154 -2.36 13.03 -0.79
C PRO A 154 -2.81 13.52 -2.17
N PHE A 155 -3.92 13.02 -2.71
CA PHE A 155 -4.44 13.39 -4.03
C PHE A 155 -5.37 14.60 -4.00
N GLY A 156 -5.89 14.98 -2.82
CA GLY A 156 -6.85 16.06 -2.64
C GLY A 156 -7.92 15.73 -1.59
N TRP A 157 -9.12 16.26 -1.80
CA TRP A 157 -10.26 16.06 -0.93
C TRP A 157 -11.32 15.22 -1.62
N HIS A 158 -11.81 14.21 -0.93
CA HIS A 158 -12.76 13.25 -1.42
C HIS A 158 -14.11 13.37 -0.72
N LEU A 159 -15.18 13.18 -1.49
CA LEU A 159 -16.48 12.80 -0.99
C LEU A 159 -16.72 11.37 -1.43
N ILE A 160 -16.99 10.46 -0.50
CA ILE A 160 -17.04 9.01 -0.74
C ILE A 160 -18.46 8.52 -0.47
N GLN A 161 -18.97 7.63 -1.31
CA GLN A 161 -20.22 6.93 -1.04
C GLN A 161 -20.00 5.43 -1.24
N VAL A 162 -20.48 4.63 -0.28
CA VAL A 162 -20.50 3.18 -0.37
C VAL A 162 -21.81 2.76 -1.04
N LEU A 163 -21.74 1.99 -2.10
CA LEU A 163 -22.90 1.48 -2.82
C LEU A 163 -23.32 0.10 -2.31
N GLU A 164 -22.36 -0.79 -2.20
CA GLU A 164 -22.58 -2.19 -1.81
C GLU A 164 -21.37 -2.75 -1.06
N ARG A 165 -21.60 -3.81 -0.30
CA ARG A 165 -20.56 -4.66 0.28
C ARG A 165 -20.87 -6.11 0.03
N ARG A 166 -19.82 -6.87 -0.31
CA ARG A 166 -19.92 -8.32 -0.45
C ARG A 166 -18.70 -8.99 0.18
N THR A 167 -18.91 -10.21 0.60
CA THR A 167 -17.81 -11.07 1.07
C THR A 167 -17.54 -12.07 -0.03
N GLU A 168 -16.33 -12.04 -0.57
CA GLU A 168 -15.87 -13.01 -1.55
C GLU A 168 -14.91 -13.99 -0.86
N GLN A 169 -15.08 -15.28 -1.09
CA GLN A 169 -14.08 -16.24 -0.67
C GLN A 169 -12.81 -15.96 -1.47
N GLY A 170 -11.72 -15.65 -0.76
CA GLY A 170 -10.47 -15.21 -1.39
C GLY A 170 -10.05 -16.22 -2.46
N SER A 171 -10.15 -15.83 -3.73
CA SER A 171 -9.61 -16.63 -4.80
C SER A 171 -8.09 -16.61 -4.66
N GLY A 172 -7.47 -17.78 -4.58
CA GLY A 172 -6.01 -17.91 -4.55
C GLY A 172 -5.30 -17.21 -5.70
N ASP A 173 -6.03 -16.81 -6.73
CA ASP A 173 -5.54 -16.06 -7.88
C ASP A 173 -5.14 -14.63 -7.54
N ARG A 174 -5.84 -13.97 -6.60
CA ARG A 174 -5.44 -12.62 -6.18
C ARG A 174 -4.22 -12.64 -5.27
N ALA A 175 -4.13 -13.59 -4.35
CA ALA A 175 -2.91 -13.79 -3.56
C ALA A 175 -1.71 -14.09 -4.47
N ARG A 176 -1.93 -14.86 -5.55
CA ARG A 176 -0.93 -15.08 -6.59
C ARG A 176 -0.60 -13.82 -7.39
N MET A 177 -1.59 -12.98 -7.68
CA MET A 177 -1.41 -11.74 -8.44
C MET A 177 -0.70 -10.68 -7.61
N SER A 178 -1.06 -10.48 -6.33
CA SER A 178 -0.35 -9.60 -5.42
C SER A 178 1.08 -10.09 -5.16
N ALA A 179 1.29 -11.40 -5.00
CA ALA A 179 2.62 -11.98 -4.89
C ALA A 179 3.46 -11.79 -6.18
N ARG A 180 2.84 -11.88 -7.36
CA ARG A 180 3.52 -11.60 -8.64
C ARG A 180 3.89 -10.13 -8.77
N LEU A 181 3.01 -9.20 -8.37
CA LEU A 181 3.29 -7.76 -8.38
C LEU A 181 4.43 -7.42 -7.42
N ALA A 182 4.37 -7.90 -6.18
CA ALA A 182 5.44 -7.70 -5.20
C ALA A 182 6.78 -8.30 -5.66
N LEU A 183 6.74 -9.47 -6.32
CA LEU A 183 7.94 -10.09 -6.89
C LEU A 183 8.49 -9.28 -8.07
N ARG A 184 7.61 -8.69 -8.88
CA ARG A 184 7.98 -7.86 -10.03
C ARG A 184 8.62 -6.54 -9.61
N GLU A 185 8.04 -5.87 -8.61
CA GLU A 185 8.61 -4.65 -8.00
C GLU A 185 10.00 -4.94 -7.43
N ARG A 186 10.12 -6.01 -6.66
CA ARG A 186 11.42 -6.39 -6.09
C ARG A 186 12.46 -6.71 -7.15
N ARG A 187 12.09 -7.41 -8.23
CA ARG A 187 12.99 -7.67 -9.36
C ARG A 187 13.38 -6.40 -10.12
N ALA A 188 12.46 -5.44 -10.23
CA ALA A 188 12.75 -4.14 -10.83
C ALA A 188 13.77 -3.36 -9.98
N ASP A 189 13.61 -3.35 -8.65
CA ASP A 189 14.57 -2.73 -7.73
C ASP A 189 15.93 -3.43 -7.77
N GLU A 190 15.96 -4.77 -7.75
CA GLU A 190 17.20 -5.54 -7.89
C GLU A 190 17.92 -5.24 -9.22
N ALA A 191 17.18 -5.23 -10.33
CA ALA A 191 17.71 -4.91 -11.65
C ALA A 191 18.20 -3.45 -11.74
N TYR A 192 17.51 -2.51 -11.10
CA TYR A 192 17.93 -1.11 -11.03
C TYR A 192 19.23 -0.95 -10.22
N GLN A 193 19.35 -1.63 -9.09
CA GLN A 193 20.58 -1.63 -8.28
C GLN A 193 21.75 -2.30 -9.01
N ASP A 194 21.50 -3.37 -9.75
CA ASP A 194 22.52 -4.03 -10.57
C ASP A 194 22.96 -3.13 -11.73
N TRP A 195 22.04 -2.43 -12.37
CA TRP A 195 22.34 -1.47 -13.40
C TRP A 195 23.17 -0.29 -12.87
N LEU A 196 22.84 0.25 -11.69
CA LEU A 196 23.61 1.30 -11.03
C LEU A 196 25.02 0.82 -10.69
N ARG A 197 25.20 -0.43 -10.24
CA ARG A 197 26.52 -1.02 -10.00
C ARG A 197 27.33 -1.10 -11.29
N GLN A 198 26.74 -1.64 -12.35
CA GLN A 198 27.38 -1.74 -13.65
C GLN A 198 27.76 -0.37 -14.24
N LEU A 199 26.96 0.65 -14.00
CA LEU A 199 27.29 2.04 -14.38
C LEU A 199 28.50 2.55 -13.59
N ARG A 200 28.56 2.32 -12.28
CA ARG A 200 29.70 2.72 -11.44
C ARG A 200 30.98 2.01 -11.85
N ASP A 201 30.88 0.73 -12.18
CA ASP A 201 32.05 -0.07 -12.59
C ASP A 201 32.60 0.35 -13.97
N LYS A 202 31.79 0.99 -14.80
CA LYS A 202 32.12 1.44 -16.16
C LYS A 202 32.43 2.93 -16.26
N THR A 203 32.16 3.71 -15.22
CA THR A 203 32.35 5.16 -15.20
C THR A 203 33.18 5.59 -14.01
N TYR A 204 34.07 6.57 -14.23
CA TYR A 204 34.80 7.22 -13.14
C TYR A 204 33.80 8.08 -12.33
N VAL A 205 33.64 7.77 -11.04
CA VAL A 205 32.77 8.52 -10.12
C VAL A 205 33.65 9.24 -9.11
N GLU A 206 33.73 10.55 -9.18
CA GLU A 206 34.36 11.41 -8.19
C GLU A 206 33.35 11.84 -7.15
N LEU A 207 33.50 11.38 -5.91
CA LEU A 207 32.70 11.83 -4.77
C LEU A 207 33.35 13.10 -4.20
N ARG A 208 32.81 14.28 -4.50
CA ARG A 208 33.17 15.53 -3.83
C ARG A 208 32.32 15.66 -2.56
N ILE A 209 32.89 15.22 -1.44
CA ILE A 209 32.33 15.49 -0.12
C ILE A 209 32.83 16.87 0.27
N ASP A 210 31.97 17.88 0.27
CA ASP A 210 32.28 19.18 0.85
C ASP A 210 32.43 19.01 2.37
N GLU A 211 33.67 18.93 2.83
CA GLU A 211 34.03 19.14 4.23
C GLU A 211 33.77 20.63 4.55
N ARG A 212 32.55 20.99 4.84
CA ARG A 212 32.25 22.21 5.60
C ARG A 212 31.84 21.80 7.00
N GLY A 213 32.82 22.05 7.94
CA GLY A 213 32.71 21.90 9.36
C GLY A 213 31.56 22.69 10.02
#